data_4f02b0f203f3e5cbbaf167b7a99788a2
#
_entry.id   4f02b0f203f3e5cbbaf167b7a99788a2
#
_cell.length_a   1.000
_cell.length_b   1.000
_cell.length_c   1.000
_cell.angle_alpha   90.00
_cell.angle_beta   90.00
_cell.angle_gamma   90.00
#
_symmetry.space_group_name_H-M   'P 1'
#
loop_
_entity.id
_entity.type
_entity.pdbx_description
1 polymer ?
#
loop_
_entity_poly.entity_id
_entity_poly.type
_entity_poly.pdbx_seq_one_letter_code
_entity_poly.pdbx_strand_id
1 'polypeptide(L)' 'MISQKLAEVCREVLRMNNGGATLTAMQNKIESHVGFKLGCRNKADFLDLVNLYIEIGEGK' A
#
# COMPACT_ATOMS: atom_id res chain seq x y z
N MET A 1 -5.23 -11.83 7.82
CA MET A 1 -4.45 -11.05 8.80
C MET A 1 -3.36 -10.26 8.08
N ILE A 2 -3.21 -8.99 8.42
CA ILE A 2 -2.16 -8.15 7.83
C ILE A 2 -0.85 -8.40 8.57
N SER A 3 0.18 -8.79 7.83
CA SER A 3 1.47 -9.12 8.39
C SER A 3 2.36 -7.87 8.48
N GLN A 4 3.39 -7.97 9.32
CA GLN A 4 4.41 -6.94 9.41
C GLN A 4 5.09 -6.72 8.06
N LYS A 5 5.22 -7.77 7.27
CA LYS A 5 5.81 -7.67 5.94
C LYS A 5 4.96 -6.81 5.02
N LEU A 6 3.64 -6.89 5.12
CA LEU A 6 2.76 -6.02 4.34
C LEU A 6 2.96 -4.56 4.74
N ALA A 7 3.13 -4.29 6.03
CA ALA A 7 3.40 -2.93 6.50
C ALA A 7 4.70 -2.40 5.90
N GLU A 8 5.73 -3.23 5.79
CA GLU A 8 6.99 -2.85 5.17
C GLU A 8 6.82 -2.53 3.69
N VAL A 9 6.05 -3.36 2.97
CA VAL A 9 5.74 -3.12 1.55
C VAL A 9 4.98 -1.80 1.41
N CYS A 10 4.04 -1.52 2.29
CA CYS A 10 3.27 -0.27 2.27
C CYS A 10 4.16 0.95 2.50
N ARG A 11 5.12 0.86 3.42
CA ARG A 11 6.07 1.97 3.63
C ARG A 11 6.93 2.21 2.39
N GLU A 12 7.34 1.15 1.72
CA GLU A 12 8.09 1.28 0.48
C GLU A 12 7.26 1.93 -0.61
N VAL A 13 5.97 1.61 -0.67
CA VAL A 13 5.04 2.24 -1.59
C VAL A 13 4.92 3.73 -1.31
N LEU A 14 4.91 4.14 -0.05
CA LEU A 14 4.89 5.56 0.28
C LEU A 14 6.16 6.27 -0.22
N ARG A 15 7.30 5.61 -0.15
CA ARG A 15 8.54 6.17 -0.73
C ARG A 15 8.44 6.29 -2.24
N MET A 16 7.82 5.31 -2.90
CA MET A 16 7.58 5.37 -4.35
C MET A 16 6.71 6.57 -4.69
N ASN A 17 5.67 6.82 -3.90
CA ASN A 17 4.79 7.95 -4.12
C ASN A 17 5.56 9.28 -4.01
N ASN A 18 6.43 9.41 -3.03
CA ASN A 18 7.27 10.60 -2.88
C ASN A 18 8.21 10.78 -4.07
N GLY A 19 8.58 9.69 -4.72
CA GLY A 19 9.41 9.73 -5.92
C GLY A 19 8.64 9.92 -7.22
N GLY A 20 7.32 10.10 -7.15
CA GLY A 20 6.49 10.37 -8.31
C GLY A 20 5.89 9.14 -8.99
N ALA A 21 5.87 7.99 -8.32
CA ALA A 21 5.31 6.77 -8.90
C ALA A 21 3.81 6.93 -9.19
N THR A 22 3.35 6.22 -10.22
CA THR A 22 1.93 6.25 -10.58
C THR A 22 1.10 5.41 -9.62
N LEU A 23 -0.20 5.70 -9.55
CA LEU A 23 -1.13 4.90 -8.76
C LEU A 23 -1.10 3.43 -9.19
N THR A 24 -1.09 3.17 -10.49
CA THR A 24 -1.07 1.81 -11.02
C THR A 24 0.18 1.06 -10.56
N ALA A 25 1.35 1.68 -10.63
CA ALA A 25 2.59 1.05 -10.21
C ALA A 25 2.57 0.69 -8.72
N MET A 26 2.07 1.61 -7.89
CA MET A 26 1.98 1.40 -6.45
C MET A 26 0.97 0.31 -6.10
N GLN A 27 -0.21 0.32 -6.74
CA GLN A 27 -1.21 -0.71 -6.52
C GLN A 27 -0.69 -2.09 -6.92
N ASN A 28 -0.02 -2.18 -8.08
CA ASN A 28 0.52 -3.44 -8.55
C ASN A 28 1.49 -4.04 -7.53
N LYS A 29 2.30 -3.23 -6.89
CA LYS A 29 3.25 -3.70 -5.89
C LYS A 29 2.54 -4.34 -4.69
N ILE A 30 1.50 -3.70 -4.18
CA ILE A 30 0.73 -4.25 -3.05
C ILE A 30 -0.10 -5.45 -3.50
N GLU A 31 -0.76 -5.36 -4.64
CA GLU A 31 -1.59 -6.45 -5.16
C GLU A 31 -0.78 -7.72 -5.36
N SER A 32 0.46 -7.58 -5.82
CA SER A 32 1.37 -8.71 -5.99
C SER A 32 1.68 -9.39 -4.65
N HIS A 33 1.70 -8.62 -3.57
CA HIS A 33 1.96 -9.15 -2.24
C HIS A 33 0.72 -9.80 -1.61
N VAL A 34 -0.45 -9.16 -1.74
CA VAL A 34 -1.67 -9.65 -1.08
C VAL A 34 -2.45 -10.66 -1.92
N GLY A 35 -2.25 -10.67 -3.23
CA GLY A 35 -2.88 -11.65 -4.11
C GLY A 35 -4.29 -11.28 -4.57
N PHE A 36 -4.75 -10.06 -4.33
CA PHE A 36 -6.05 -9.60 -4.84
C PHE A 36 -5.96 -8.13 -5.26
N LYS A 37 -6.93 -7.68 -6.06
CA LYS A 37 -6.94 -6.31 -6.56
C LYS A 37 -7.53 -5.35 -5.55
N LEU A 38 -6.92 -4.17 -5.42
CA LEU A 38 -7.37 -3.15 -4.47
C LEU A 38 -8.48 -2.27 -5.06
N GLY A 39 -8.39 -1.95 -6.35
CA GLY A 39 -9.44 -1.20 -7.01
C GLY A 39 -9.57 0.26 -6.59
N CYS A 40 -8.50 0.88 -6.08
CA CYS A 40 -8.55 2.28 -5.69
C CYS A 40 -8.67 3.18 -6.92
N ARG A 41 -9.50 4.22 -6.81
CA ARG A 41 -9.79 5.12 -7.92
C ARG A 41 -8.78 6.23 -8.09
N ASN A 42 -8.17 6.67 -7.00
CA ASN A 42 -7.23 7.78 -7.01
C ASN A 42 -6.19 7.59 -5.92
N LYS A 43 -5.16 8.44 -5.96
CA LYS A 43 -4.06 8.34 -4.99
C LYS A 43 -4.50 8.57 -3.56
N ALA A 44 -5.45 9.49 -3.34
CA ALA A 44 -5.91 9.79 -1.98
C ALA A 44 -6.53 8.56 -1.32
N ASP A 45 -7.44 7.88 -2.02
CA ASP A 45 -8.06 6.65 -1.53
C ASP A 45 -7.01 5.56 -1.29
N PHE A 46 -6.09 5.44 -2.24
CA PHE A 46 -5.02 4.45 -2.14
C PHE A 46 -4.13 4.70 -0.92
N LEU A 47 -3.73 5.95 -0.70
CA LEU A 47 -2.86 6.30 0.43
C LEU A 47 -3.55 6.10 1.77
N ASP A 48 -4.86 6.36 1.84
CA ASP A 48 -5.63 6.07 3.06
C ASP A 48 -5.59 4.58 3.37
N LEU A 49 -5.76 3.73 2.36
CA LEU A 49 -5.70 2.29 2.53
C LEU A 49 -4.30 1.84 2.95
N VAL A 50 -3.26 2.42 2.34
CA VAL A 50 -1.88 2.09 2.67
C VAL A 50 -1.58 2.44 4.13
N ASN A 51 -2.01 3.61 4.59
CA ASN A 51 -1.82 4.02 5.98
C ASN A 51 -2.54 3.10 6.94
N LEU A 52 -3.75 2.67 6.59
CA LEU A 52 -4.50 1.72 7.40
C LEU A 52 -3.75 0.39 7.53
N TYR A 53 -3.22 -0.13 6.43
CA TYR A 53 -2.45 -1.37 6.44
C TYR A 53 -1.20 -1.24 7.32
N ILE A 54 -0.54 -0.09 7.27
CA ILE A 54 0.64 0.13 8.10
C ILE A 54 0.27 0.10 9.58
N GLU A 55 -0.81 0.76 9.98
CA GLU A 55 -1.26 0.76 11.36
C GLU A 55 -1.59 -0.65 11.85
N ILE A 56 -2.34 -1.40 11.06
CA ILE A 56 -2.73 -2.76 11.42
C ILE A 56 -1.50 -3.66 11.52
N GLY A 57 -0.58 -3.54 10.56
CA GLY A 57 0.63 -4.35 10.52
C GLY A 57 1.59 -4.06 11.66
N GLU A 58 1.52 -2.86 12.23
CA GLU A 58 2.34 -2.49 13.39
C GLU A 58 1.70 -2.84 14.72
N GLY A 59 0.48 -3.35 14.70
CA GLY A 59 -0.21 -3.77 15.91
C GLY A 59 -0.78 -2.63 16.74
N LYS A 60 -1.11 -1.54 16.10
CA LYS A 60 -1.67 -0.37 16.77
C LYS A 60 -3.17 -0.28 16.58
#